data_8e02179e7ef16b1b5b71685ae125dde4
#
_entry.id   8e02179e7ef16b1b5b71685ae125dde4
#
_cell.length_a   1.000
_cell.length_b   1.000
_cell.length_c   1.000
_cell.angle_alpha   90.00
_cell.angle_beta   90.00
_cell.angle_gamma   90.00
#
_symmetry.space_group_name_H-M   'P 1'
#
loop_
_entity.id
_entity.type
_entity.pdbx_description
1 polymer ?
#
loop_
_entity_poly.entity_id
_entity_poly.type
_entity_poly.pdbx_seq_one_letter_code
_entity_poly.pdbx_strand_id
1 'polypeptide(L)'
;VRVVVNGEVAAESTVNVSVLAFNECNLLNPESIATFVRRTQDINRYINLAKKKLSDWHISDKGNGYGNNGKNAVRNYFAACYSVIAENGFIRQQLPSSAETAIITDFGEVFDSKIATPLELALVLASMAEGAEFNPVIGSVDGKFYVGCFLTEQCFNDVVTDDPSAISGKTGSNELSVISVDALYGGESFEKAEKNANVAIRKANLADYFVDIKRARIMGVRPLPNRVKTEVGYDLIESSDYVTAKAPKKIKEYSADITGENVYSREKQWERRLLELDLRNGL
;
A
#
# COMPACT_ATOMS: atom_id res chain seq x y z
N VAL A 1 -0.57 30.99 -16.51
CA VAL A 1 -0.62 31.48 -15.13
C VAL A 1 -0.54 33.01 -15.17
N ARG A 2 -1.47 33.69 -14.52
CA ARG A 2 -1.45 35.15 -14.36
C ARG A 2 -1.33 35.52 -12.89
N VAL A 3 -0.42 36.40 -12.58
CA VAL A 3 -0.31 37.02 -11.25
C VAL A 3 -0.93 38.42 -11.36
N VAL A 4 -1.98 38.67 -10.59
CA VAL A 4 -2.71 39.93 -10.58
C VAL A 4 -2.45 40.63 -9.24
N VAL A 5 -1.97 41.88 -9.27
CA VAL A 5 -1.74 42.70 -8.10
C VAL A 5 -2.55 44.00 -8.28
N ASN A 6 -3.42 44.31 -7.32
CA ASN A 6 -4.30 45.50 -7.35
C ASN A 6 -5.17 45.63 -8.62
N GLY A 7 -5.55 44.47 -9.22
CA GLY A 7 -6.37 44.43 -10.43
C GLY A 7 -5.58 44.53 -11.76
N GLU A 8 -4.28 44.72 -11.71
CA GLU A 8 -3.41 44.75 -12.88
C GLU A 8 -2.57 43.46 -12.98
N VAL A 9 -2.35 42.97 -14.22
CA VAL A 9 -1.53 41.78 -14.47
C VAL A 9 -0.08 42.15 -14.27
N ALA A 10 0.50 41.72 -13.15
CA ALA A 10 1.90 41.96 -12.81
C ALA A 10 2.86 41.00 -13.52
N ALA A 11 2.42 39.77 -13.79
CA ALA A 11 3.19 38.79 -14.55
C ALA A 11 2.26 37.80 -15.24
N GLU A 12 2.63 37.34 -16.43
CA GLU A 12 1.93 36.28 -17.15
C GLU A 12 2.96 35.28 -17.69
N SER A 13 2.67 33.99 -17.50
CA SER A 13 3.48 32.92 -18.05
C SER A 13 2.55 31.85 -18.64
N THR A 14 2.89 31.36 -19.83
CA THR A 14 2.18 30.26 -20.47
C THR A 14 2.99 28.99 -20.29
N VAL A 15 2.35 27.96 -19.73
CA VAL A 15 2.94 26.62 -19.56
C VAL A 15 2.10 25.64 -20.36
N ASN A 16 2.76 24.87 -21.21
CA ASN A 16 2.10 23.75 -21.92
C ASN A 16 1.93 22.59 -20.94
N VAL A 17 0.72 22.12 -20.78
CA VAL A 17 0.38 20.96 -19.95
C VAL A 17 -0.14 19.86 -20.86
N SER A 18 0.55 18.72 -20.86
CA SER A 18 0.06 17.52 -21.52
C SER A 18 -0.98 16.84 -20.64
N VAL A 19 -2.18 16.64 -21.17
CA VAL A 19 -3.24 15.92 -20.50
C VAL A 19 -3.20 14.47 -20.97
N LEU A 20 -2.88 13.55 -20.07
CA LEU A 20 -2.87 12.12 -20.33
C LEU A 20 -4.28 11.53 -20.16
N ALA A 21 -4.54 10.40 -20.80
CA ALA A 21 -5.73 9.63 -20.51
C ALA A 21 -5.70 9.14 -19.04
N PHE A 22 -6.87 8.93 -18.44
CA PHE A 22 -6.97 8.52 -17.02
C PHE A 22 -6.16 7.27 -16.69
N ASN A 23 -6.04 6.35 -17.63
CA ASN A 23 -5.33 5.09 -17.49
C ASN A 23 -3.96 5.08 -18.19
N GLU A 24 -3.47 6.24 -18.58
CA GLU A 24 -2.17 6.39 -19.24
C GLU A 24 -1.11 6.79 -18.22
N CYS A 25 -0.15 5.91 -18.01
CA CYS A 25 1.00 6.11 -17.12
C CYS A 25 2.20 6.60 -17.93
N ASN A 26 2.76 7.74 -17.57
CA ASN A 26 3.96 8.26 -18.19
C ASN A 26 5.21 7.59 -17.58
N LEU A 27 5.87 6.72 -18.33
CA LEU A 27 7.07 6.00 -17.88
C LEU A 27 8.34 6.86 -17.92
N LEU A 28 8.33 8.00 -18.66
CA LEU A 28 9.42 8.97 -18.61
C LEU A 28 9.45 9.76 -17.30
N ASN A 29 8.32 9.80 -16.60
CA ASN A 29 8.23 10.32 -15.24
C ASN A 29 7.85 9.19 -14.28
N PRO A 30 8.84 8.49 -13.69
CA PRO A 30 8.57 7.33 -12.84
C PRO A 30 7.67 7.60 -11.64
N GLU A 31 7.65 8.85 -11.11
CA GLU A 31 6.75 9.23 -10.00
C GLU A 31 5.28 9.00 -10.35
N SER A 32 4.91 9.08 -11.65
CA SER A 32 3.55 8.86 -12.12
C SER A 32 3.03 7.45 -11.78
N ILE A 33 3.92 6.46 -11.66
CA ILE A 33 3.59 5.08 -11.28
C ILE A 33 2.86 5.06 -9.91
N ALA A 34 3.28 5.93 -8.99
CA ALA A 34 2.67 5.99 -7.66
C ALA A 34 1.18 6.39 -7.70
N THR A 35 0.72 7.10 -8.74
CA THR A 35 -0.69 7.48 -8.87
C THR A 35 -1.60 6.27 -9.15
N PHE A 36 -1.05 5.20 -9.73
CA PHE A 36 -1.78 3.97 -10.06
C PHE A 36 -1.80 2.95 -8.92
N VAL A 37 -0.97 3.13 -7.89
CA VAL A 37 -1.08 2.35 -6.64
C VAL A 37 -2.27 2.88 -5.88
N ARG A 38 -3.36 2.11 -5.84
CA ARG A 38 -4.65 2.55 -5.28
C ARG A 38 -5.42 1.42 -4.64
N ARG A 39 -6.25 1.76 -3.68
CA ARG A 39 -7.12 0.82 -2.99
C ARG A 39 -8.46 0.74 -3.72
N THR A 40 -8.73 -0.40 -4.35
CA THR A 40 -10.00 -0.72 -5.00
C THR A 40 -10.74 -1.81 -4.21
N GLN A 41 -11.99 -2.09 -4.61
CA GLN A 41 -12.74 -3.19 -4.02
C GLN A 41 -12.05 -4.54 -4.29
N ASP A 42 -11.52 -4.72 -5.50
CA ASP A 42 -10.79 -5.94 -5.88
C ASP A 42 -9.51 -6.10 -5.07
N ILE A 43 -8.72 -5.03 -4.90
CA ILE A 43 -7.53 -5.04 -4.05
C ILE A 43 -7.89 -5.44 -2.61
N ASN A 44 -8.98 -4.92 -2.05
CA ASN A 44 -9.44 -5.32 -0.71
C ASN A 44 -9.78 -6.82 -0.64
N ARG A 45 -10.39 -7.37 -1.69
CA ARG A 45 -10.67 -8.82 -1.80
C ARG A 45 -9.37 -9.62 -1.76
N TYR A 46 -8.35 -9.21 -2.53
CA TYR A 46 -7.06 -9.90 -2.57
C TYR A 46 -6.24 -9.73 -1.29
N ILE A 47 -6.33 -8.58 -0.60
CA ILE A 47 -5.80 -8.41 0.76
C ILE A 47 -6.40 -9.45 1.72
N ASN A 48 -7.71 -9.65 1.67
CA ASN A 48 -8.37 -10.65 2.52
C ASN A 48 -7.95 -12.08 2.17
N LEU A 49 -7.72 -12.39 0.89
CA LEU A 49 -7.17 -13.67 0.46
C LEU A 49 -5.74 -13.88 0.98
N ALA A 50 -4.89 -12.84 0.95
CA ALA A 50 -3.55 -12.91 1.52
C ALA A 50 -3.57 -13.16 3.04
N LYS A 51 -4.48 -12.50 3.77
CA LYS A 51 -4.68 -12.75 5.21
C LYS A 51 -5.15 -14.18 5.49
N LYS A 52 -6.05 -14.71 4.66
CA LYS A 52 -6.47 -16.10 4.74
C LYS A 52 -5.28 -17.03 4.50
N LYS A 53 -4.43 -16.73 3.51
CA LYS A 53 -3.22 -17.52 3.21
C LYS A 53 -2.27 -17.58 4.40
N LEU A 54 -2.07 -16.49 5.14
CA LEU A 54 -1.30 -16.51 6.38
C LEU A 54 -1.89 -17.48 7.41
N SER A 55 -3.21 -17.47 7.55
CA SER A 55 -3.90 -18.41 8.46
C SER A 55 -3.72 -19.87 8.02
N ASP A 56 -3.80 -20.15 6.72
CA ASP A 56 -3.58 -21.49 6.15
C ASP A 56 -2.13 -21.97 6.37
N TRP A 57 -1.17 -21.04 6.43
CA TRP A 57 0.23 -21.32 6.80
C TRP A 57 0.47 -21.39 8.30
N HIS A 58 -0.57 -21.29 9.13
CA HIS A 58 -0.48 -21.25 10.59
C HIS A 58 0.39 -20.10 11.12
N ILE A 59 0.42 -18.99 10.40
CA ILE A 59 1.11 -17.77 10.80
C ILE A 59 0.08 -16.87 11.50
N SER A 60 0.33 -16.53 12.77
CA SER A 60 -0.59 -15.75 13.61
C SER A 60 -0.61 -14.25 13.32
N ASP A 61 0.25 -13.80 12.40
CA ASP A 61 0.38 -12.38 12.05
C ASP A 61 -0.85 -11.85 11.33
N LYS A 62 -1.36 -10.70 11.78
CA LYS A 62 -2.61 -10.15 11.23
C LYS A 62 -2.44 -9.38 9.92
N GLY A 63 -1.21 -9.19 9.45
CA GLY A 63 -0.93 -8.51 8.16
C GLY A 63 -1.50 -7.08 8.09
N ASN A 64 -1.37 -6.29 9.17
CA ASN A 64 -1.82 -4.89 9.22
C ASN A 64 -0.71 -4.02 9.80
N GLY A 65 -0.10 -3.19 8.95
CA GLY A 65 0.89 -2.21 9.34
C GLY A 65 2.10 -2.79 10.09
N TYR A 66 3.02 -1.91 10.44
CA TYR A 66 4.24 -2.33 11.12
C TYR A 66 4.02 -2.61 12.62
N GLY A 67 3.37 -1.71 13.35
CA GLY A 67 3.00 -1.87 14.75
C GLY A 67 3.98 -2.72 15.56
N ASN A 68 3.48 -3.78 16.17
CA ASN A 68 4.28 -4.78 16.90
C ASN A 68 4.80 -5.92 15.98
N ASN A 69 4.61 -5.82 14.67
CA ASN A 69 5.02 -6.83 13.71
C ASN A 69 6.53 -6.73 13.45
N GLY A 70 7.24 -7.82 13.62
CA GLY A 70 8.65 -7.91 13.25
C GLY A 70 8.84 -8.04 11.74
N LYS A 71 10.09 -7.89 11.27
CA LYS A 71 10.45 -8.00 9.84
C LYS A 71 9.90 -9.27 9.17
N ASN A 72 9.90 -10.39 9.88
CA ASN A 72 9.39 -11.67 9.36
C ASN A 72 7.88 -11.63 9.12
N ALA A 73 7.11 -10.96 9.96
CA ALA A 73 5.67 -10.83 9.80
C ALA A 73 5.33 -10.05 8.52
N VAL A 74 6.02 -8.94 8.27
CA VAL A 74 5.86 -8.15 7.04
C VAL A 74 6.25 -8.96 5.82
N ARG A 75 7.41 -9.67 5.87
CA ARG A 75 7.86 -10.53 4.78
C ARG A 75 6.88 -11.67 4.50
N ASN A 76 6.34 -12.29 5.53
CA ASN A 76 5.32 -13.34 5.40
C ASN A 76 4.05 -12.83 4.74
N TYR A 77 3.58 -11.63 5.12
CA TYR A 77 2.44 -11.01 4.47
C TYR A 77 2.72 -10.71 3.00
N PHE A 78 3.89 -10.18 2.67
CA PHE A 78 4.28 -9.91 1.29
C PHE A 78 4.38 -11.21 0.48
N ALA A 79 4.90 -12.29 1.06
CA ALA A 79 4.91 -13.62 0.46
C ALA A 79 3.49 -14.17 0.25
N ALA A 80 2.57 -13.90 1.17
CA ALA A 80 1.16 -14.29 1.01
C ALA A 80 0.49 -13.52 -0.14
N CYS A 81 0.76 -12.21 -0.28
CA CYS A 81 0.30 -11.43 -1.43
C CYS A 81 0.83 -12.02 -2.74
N TYR A 82 2.13 -12.30 -2.81
CA TYR A 82 2.75 -12.94 -3.96
C TYR A 82 2.09 -14.28 -4.31
N SER A 83 1.90 -15.17 -3.33
CA SER A 83 1.31 -16.48 -3.55
C SER A 83 -0.11 -16.40 -4.09
N VAL A 84 -0.93 -15.50 -3.53
CA VAL A 84 -2.31 -15.30 -3.98
C VAL A 84 -2.36 -14.82 -5.43
N ILE A 85 -1.45 -13.94 -5.83
CA ILE A 85 -1.37 -13.48 -7.22
C ILE A 85 -0.82 -14.58 -8.14
N ALA A 86 0.23 -15.30 -7.74
CA ALA A 86 0.82 -16.39 -8.52
C ALA A 86 -0.20 -17.53 -8.80
N GLU A 87 -1.05 -17.85 -7.82
CA GLU A 87 -2.11 -18.88 -7.94
C GLU A 87 -3.20 -18.52 -8.95
N ASN A 88 -3.32 -17.25 -9.35
CA ASN A 88 -4.29 -16.85 -10.38
C ASN A 88 -3.89 -17.25 -11.80
N GLY A 89 -2.62 -17.58 -12.06
CA GLY A 89 -2.16 -18.07 -13.37
C GLY A 89 -2.29 -17.01 -14.47
N PHE A 90 -1.78 -15.81 -14.25
CA PHE A 90 -1.84 -14.71 -15.22
C PHE A 90 -1.09 -15.03 -16.50
N ILE A 91 -1.66 -14.61 -17.64
CA ILE A 91 -1.02 -14.62 -18.95
C ILE A 91 -0.30 -13.28 -19.15
N ARG A 92 0.97 -13.36 -19.56
CA ARG A 92 1.79 -12.16 -19.76
C ARG A 92 1.37 -11.40 -21.00
N GLN A 93 1.01 -10.14 -20.84
CA GLN A 93 0.94 -9.15 -21.90
C GLN A 93 2.26 -8.38 -21.93
N GLN A 94 2.84 -8.22 -23.11
CA GLN A 94 4.10 -7.49 -23.25
C GLN A 94 3.84 -5.98 -23.34
N LEU A 95 4.65 -5.21 -22.60
CA LEU A 95 4.82 -3.79 -22.86
C LEU A 95 5.94 -3.63 -23.89
N PRO A 96 5.77 -2.77 -24.89
CA PRO A 96 6.88 -2.42 -25.79
C PRO A 96 8.05 -1.87 -24.98
N SER A 97 9.25 -2.37 -25.22
CA SER A 97 10.46 -1.96 -24.49
C SER A 97 10.85 -0.48 -24.68
N SER A 98 10.31 0.17 -25.71
CA SER A 98 10.51 1.59 -26.03
C SER A 98 9.29 2.45 -25.68
N ALA A 99 8.33 1.92 -24.89
CA ALA A 99 7.13 2.68 -24.57
C ALA A 99 7.45 3.81 -23.60
N GLU A 100 7.14 5.03 -24.00
CA GLU A 100 7.21 6.22 -23.13
C GLU A 100 6.02 6.30 -22.19
N THR A 101 4.91 5.65 -22.57
CA THR A 101 3.68 5.55 -21.79
C THR A 101 3.17 4.11 -21.77
N ALA A 102 2.46 3.77 -20.71
CA ALA A 102 1.77 2.49 -20.56
C ALA A 102 0.29 2.71 -20.29
N ILE A 103 -0.56 1.96 -20.96
CA ILE A 103 -1.99 1.91 -20.64
C ILE A 103 -2.17 0.90 -19.51
N ILE A 104 -2.73 1.36 -18.41
CA ILE A 104 -3.00 0.53 -17.22
C ILE A 104 -4.46 0.10 -17.27
N THR A 105 -4.68 -1.20 -17.33
CA THR A 105 -6.00 -1.81 -17.27
C THR A 105 -6.58 -1.71 -15.84
N ASP A 106 -7.88 -1.56 -15.73
CA ASP A 106 -8.53 -1.57 -14.41
C ASP A 106 -8.29 -2.93 -13.71
N PHE A 107 -8.04 -2.90 -12.40
CA PHE A 107 -7.68 -4.12 -11.66
C PHE A 107 -8.77 -5.19 -11.70
N GLY A 108 -10.04 -4.79 -11.70
CA GLY A 108 -11.15 -5.74 -11.88
C GLY A 108 -11.02 -6.49 -13.21
N GLU A 109 -10.78 -5.77 -14.30
CA GLU A 109 -10.60 -6.36 -15.63
C GLU A 109 -9.34 -7.24 -15.72
N VAL A 110 -8.24 -6.82 -15.08
CA VAL A 110 -7.01 -7.64 -14.96
C VAL A 110 -7.30 -8.98 -14.28
N PHE A 111 -8.07 -8.95 -13.19
CA PHE A 111 -8.42 -10.17 -12.47
C PHE A 111 -9.41 -11.06 -13.20
N ASP A 112 -10.34 -10.48 -13.95
CA ASP A 112 -11.35 -11.23 -14.71
C ASP A 112 -10.74 -11.86 -15.96
N SER A 113 -9.94 -11.11 -16.72
CA SER A 113 -9.32 -11.60 -17.96
C SER A 113 -8.14 -12.54 -17.72
N LYS A 114 -7.49 -12.45 -16.57
CA LYS A 114 -6.21 -13.12 -16.26
C LYS A 114 -5.08 -12.73 -17.23
N ILE A 115 -5.17 -11.58 -17.86
CA ILE A 115 -4.13 -11.04 -18.74
C ILE A 115 -3.59 -9.79 -18.08
N ALA A 116 -2.28 -9.70 -17.91
CA ALA A 116 -1.64 -8.56 -17.28
C ALA A 116 -0.25 -8.29 -17.83
N THR A 117 0.13 -7.02 -17.86
CA THR A 117 1.51 -6.61 -18.04
C THR A 117 2.30 -6.75 -16.74
N PRO A 118 3.63 -6.86 -16.76
CA PRO A 118 4.44 -6.86 -15.55
C PRO A 118 4.24 -5.60 -14.68
N LEU A 119 4.01 -4.44 -15.30
CA LEU A 119 3.71 -3.22 -14.55
C LEU A 119 2.38 -3.32 -13.81
N GLU A 120 1.32 -3.84 -14.44
CA GLU A 120 0.02 -4.00 -13.78
C GLU A 120 0.10 -4.95 -12.59
N LEU A 121 0.81 -6.09 -12.69
CA LEU A 121 1.01 -6.97 -11.53
C LEU A 121 1.87 -6.33 -10.45
N ALA A 122 2.85 -5.49 -10.82
CA ALA A 122 3.60 -4.69 -9.86
C ALA A 122 2.69 -3.72 -9.09
N LEU A 123 1.80 -3.03 -9.81
CA LEU A 123 0.82 -2.10 -9.23
C LEU A 123 -0.16 -2.82 -8.30
N VAL A 124 -0.64 -4.00 -8.69
CA VAL A 124 -1.52 -4.84 -7.85
C VAL A 124 -0.84 -5.20 -6.53
N LEU A 125 0.39 -5.76 -6.59
CA LEU A 125 1.13 -6.15 -5.39
C LEU A 125 1.45 -4.95 -4.49
N ALA A 126 1.87 -3.82 -5.07
CA ALA A 126 2.12 -2.60 -4.32
C ALA A 126 0.83 -2.06 -3.68
N SER A 127 -0.31 -2.11 -4.40
CA SER A 127 -1.62 -1.71 -3.88
C SER A 127 -2.09 -2.61 -2.72
N MET A 128 -1.80 -3.92 -2.79
CA MET A 128 -2.09 -4.85 -1.68
C MET A 128 -1.23 -4.54 -0.45
N ALA A 129 0.05 -4.22 -0.64
CA ALA A 129 0.95 -3.86 0.45
C ALA A 129 0.56 -2.52 1.08
N GLU A 130 0.35 -1.46 0.28
CA GLU A 130 -0.11 -0.14 0.77
C GLU A 130 -1.48 -0.24 1.46
N GLY A 131 -2.41 -1.01 0.88
CA GLY A 131 -3.73 -1.23 1.45
C GLY A 131 -3.73 -1.97 2.81
N ALA A 132 -2.65 -2.67 3.12
CA ALA A 132 -2.39 -3.29 4.42
C ALA A 132 -1.44 -2.44 5.31
N GLU A 133 -1.24 -1.16 4.96
CA GLU A 133 -0.44 -0.18 5.71
C GLU A 133 1.06 -0.50 5.75
N PHE A 134 1.57 -1.18 4.73
CA PHE A 134 3.01 -1.37 4.50
C PHE A 134 3.52 -0.38 3.45
N ASN A 135 4.83 -0.20 3.39
CA ASN A 135 5.50 0.75 2.49
C ASN A 135 6.09 0.01 1.28
N PRO A 136 5.35 -0.07 0.16
CA PRO A 136 5.86 -0.71 -1.04
C PRO A 136 6.75 0.20 -1.86
N VAL A 137 7.61 -0.43 -2.67
CA VAL A 137 8.39 0.21 -3.73
C VAL A 137 8.18 -0.54 -5.04
N ILE A 138 8.20 0.17 -6.15
CA ILE A 138 8.14 -0.42 -7.50
C ILE A 138 9.41 -0.02 -8.23
N GLY A 139 10.15 -0.98 -8.77
CA GLY A 139 11.38 -0.75 -9.51
C GLY A 139 11.31 -1.20 -10.95
N SER A 140 12.10 -0.55 -11.79
CA SER A 140 12.41 -0.99 -13.14
C SER A 140 13.93 -1.17 -13.25
N VAL A 141 14.36 -2.39 -13.56
CA VAL A 141 15.77 -2.74 -13.75
C VAL A 141 15.90 -3.50 -15.07
N ASP A 142 16.69 -2.97 -15.99
CA ASP A 142 16.86 -3.54 -17.33
C ASP A 142 15.51 -3.79 -18.04
N GLY A 143 14.59 -2.83 -17.90
CA GLY A 143 13.24 -2.88 -18.50
C GLY A 143 12.30 -3.93 -17.89
N LYS A 144 12.68 -4.55 -16.77
CA LYS A 144 11.85 -5.50 -16.01
C LYS A 144 11.35 -4.87 -14.72
N PHE A 145 10.12 -5.20 -14.35
CA PHE A 145 9.51 -4.67 -13.13
C PHE A 145 9.76 -5.54 -11.92
N TYR A 146 9.99 -4.87 -10.81
CA TYR A 146 10.23 -5.43 -9.49
C TYR A 146 9.31 -4.75 -8.48
N VAL A 147 8.89 -5.48 -7.47
CA VAL A 147 8.12 -4.92 -6.34
C VAL A 147 8.84 -5.26 -5.06
N GLY A 148 8.99 -4.28 -4.21
CA GLY A 148 9.53 -4.47 -2.88
C GLY A 148 8.56 -4.00 -1.81
N CYS A 149 8.84 -4.42 -0.58
CA CYS A 149 8.17 -3.96 0.61
C CYS A 149 9.21 -3.74 1.71
N PHE A 150 9.22 -2.57 2.31
CA PHE A 150 10.04 -2.33 3.48
C PHE A 150 9.60 -3.25 4.62
N LEU A 151 10.55 -3.88 5.30
CA LEU A 151 10.29 -4.81 6.41
C LEU A 151 10.19 -4.11 7.77
N THR A 152 10.46 -2.81 7.78
CA THR A 152 10.30 -1.90 8.93
C THR A 152 9.66 -0.60 8.45
N GLU A 153 9.07 0.18 9.36
CA GLU A 153 8.42 1.45 9.01
C GLU A 153 9.46 2.49 8.61
N GLN A 154 9.81 2.50 7.33
CA GLN A 154 10.76 3.43 6.72
C GLN A 154 10.39 3.67 5.25
N CYS A 155 11.03 4.67 4.64
CA CYS A 155 10.96 4.99 3.22
C CYS A 155 12.32 5.51 2.75
N PHE A 156 12.49 5.69 1.45
CA PHE A 156 13.65 6.41 0.90
C PHE A 156 13.55 7.91 1.15
N ASN A 157 14.66 8.62 0.95
CA ASN A 157 14.70 10.08 1.06
C ASN A 157 13.96 10.75 -0.10
N ASP A 158 14.03 10.17 -1.28
CA ASP A 158 13.45 10.66 -2.51
C ASP A 158 12.33 9.74 -3.01
N VAL A 159 11.41 10.30 -3.81
CA VAL A 159 10.31 9.52 -4.43
C VAL A 159 10.87 8.51 -5.41
N VAL A 160 11.85 8.92 -6.20
CA VAL A 160 12.54 8.08 -7.17
C VAL A 160 14.00 7.96 -6.75
N THR A 161 14.47 6.73 -6.64
CA THR A 161 15.86 6.40 -6.33
C THR A 161 16.46 5.69 -7.53
N ASP A 162 17.51 6.25 -8.09
CA ASP A 162 18.32 5.71 -9.20
C ASP A 162 19.68 5.19 -8.73
N ASP A 163 19.90 5.13 -7.41
CA ASP A 163 21.10 4.57 -6.79
C ASP A 163 20.92 3.07 -6.48
N PRO A 164 21.49 2.17 -7.29
CA PRO A 164 21.41 0.74 -7.06
C PRO A 164 22.04 0.30 -5.73
N SER A 165 23.01 1.07 -5.22
CA SER A 165 23.70 0.73 -3.97
C SER A 165 22.78 0.95 -2.75
N ALA A 166 21.94 1.97 -2.78
CA ALA A 166 20.92 2.21 -1.74
C ALA A 166 19.94 1.04 -1.65
N ILE A 167 19.47 0.53 -2.82
CA ILE A 167 18.54 -0.60 -2.88
C ILE A 167 19.24 -1.90 -2.42
N SER A 168 20.42 -2.19 -2.98
CA SER A 168 21.19 -3.42 -2.64
C SER A 168 21.64 -3.45 -1.19
N GLY A 169 21.95 -2.28 -0.60
CA GLY A 169 22.25 -2.15 0.82
C GLY A 169 21.06 -2.55 1.70
N LYS A 170 19.86 -2.05 1.39
CA LYS A 170 18.65 -2.36 2.16
C LYS A 170 18.17 -3.81 1.98
N THR A 171 18.32 -4.38 0.80
CA THR A 171 18.04 -5.83 0.60
C THR A 171 19.06 -6.69 1.33
N GLY A 172 20.35 -6.29 1.33
CA GLY A 172 21.43 -7.00 2.05
C GLY A 172 21.28 -6.96 3.57
N SER A 173 20.75 -5.88 4.14
CA SER A 173 20.49 -5.73 5.58
C SER A 173 19.13 -6.30 6.03
N ASN A 174 18.38 -6.94 5.14
CA ASN A 174 17.02 -7.41 5.38
C ASN A 174 16.10 -6.28 5.91
N GLU A 175 16.21 -5.10 5.31
CA GLU A 175 15.29 -3.98 5.55
C GLU A 175 14.25 -3.84 4.46
N LEU A 176 14.55 -4.34 3.27
CA LEU A 176 13.70 -4.32 2.10
C LEU A 176 13.68 -5.72 1.46
N SER A 177 12.49 -6.30 1.27
CA SER A 177 12.29 -7.51 0.48
C SER A 177 11.82 -7.08 -0.92
N VAL A 178 12.49 -7.55 -1.97
CA VAL A 178 12.17 -7.23 -3.36
C VAL A 178 12.03 -8.53 -4.16
N ILE A 179 11.00 -8.61 -4.99
CA ILE A 179 10.72 -9.75 -5.86
C ILE A 179 10.72 -9.35 -7.34
N SER A 180 11.07 -10.30 -8.20
CA SER A 180 10.85 -10.18 -9.63
C SER A 180 9.40 -10.46 -9.99
N VAL A 181 8.73 -9.52 -10.66
CA VAL A 181 7.36 -9.71 -11.13
C VAL A 181 7.25 -10.77 -12.21
N ASP A 182 8.30 -10.94 -13.02
CA ASP A 182 8.35 -11.98 -14.06
C ASP A 182 8.19 -13.40 -13.48
N ALA A 183 8.60 -13.61 -12.25
CA ALA A 183 8.48 -14.89 -11.54
C ALA A 183 7.02 -15.34 -11.32
N LEU A 184 6.06 -14.39 -11.28
CA LEU A 184 4.63 -14.68 -11.14
C LEU A 184 4.08 -15.47 -12.34
N TYR A 185 4.52 -15.14 -13.55
CA TYR A 185 4.08 -15.82 -14.77
C TYR A 185 4.65 -17.23 -14.90
N GLY A 186 5.81 -17.47 -14.29
CA GLY A 186 6.47 -18.78 -14.27
C GLY A 186 6.03 -19.70 -13.12
N GLY A 187 5.14 -19.24 -12.23
CA GLY A 187 4.76 -19.98 -11.04
C GLY A 187 5.95 -20.27 -10.11
N GLU A 188 6.95 -19.39 -10.09
CA GLU A 188 8.12 -19.56 -9.24
C GLU A 188 7.77 -19.30 -7.76
N SER A 189 8.54 -19.90 -6.84
CA SER A 189 8.36 -19.62 -5.42
C SER A 189 8.78 -18.19 -5.06
N PHE A 190 8.22 -17.65 -3.97
CA PHE A 190 8.56 -16.32 -3.47
C PHE A 190 10.07 -16.15 -3.24
N GLU A 191 10.71 -17.15 -2.62
CA GLU A 191 12.15 -17.14 -2.33
C GLU A 191 12.99 -17.09 -3.62
N LYS A 192 12.54 -17.78 -4.67
CA LYS A 192 13.21 -17.74 -5.98
C LYS A 192 13.03 -16.39 -6.64
N ALA A 193 11.81 -15.80 -6.58
CA ALA A 193 11.53 -14.47 -7.08
C ALA A 193 12.39 -13.40 -6.36
N GLU A 194 12.54 -13.52 -5.04
CA GLU A 194 13.37 -12.64 -4.21
C GLU A 194 14.86 -12.79 -4.56
N LYS A 195 15.35 -14.02 -4.71
CA LYS A 195 16.72 -14.29 -5.13
C LYS A 195 17.03 -13.70 -6.51
N ASN A 196 16.12 -13.87 -7.48
CA ASN A 196 16.27 -13.34 -8.83
C ASN A 196 16.31 -11.81 -8.81
N ALA A 197 15.47 -11.17 -8.01
CA ALA A 197 15.47 -9.71 -7.83
C ALA A 197 16.80 -9.22 -7.24
N ASN A 198 17.30 -9.86 -6.18
CA ASN A 198 18.56 -9.48 -5.55
C ASN A 198 19.76 -9.60 -6.50
N VAL A 199 19.76 -10.59 -7.40
CA VAL A 199 20.80 -10.73 -8.44
C VAL A 199 20.71 -9.61 -9.47
N ALA A 200 19.51 -9.23 -9.91
CA ALA A 200 19.30 -8.16 -10.87
C ALA A 200 19.69 -6.79 -10.29
N ILE A 201 19.24 -6.48 -9.08
CA ILE A 201 19.52 -5.21 -8.39
C ILE A 201 21.02 -4.97 -8.23
N ARG A 202 21.81 -6.01 -7.93
CA ARG A 202 23.26 -5.89 -7.83
C ARG A 202 23.96 -5.56 -9.16
N LYS A 203 23.26 -5.75 -10.28
CA LYS A 203 23.76 -5.47 -11.63
C LYS A 203 23.10 -4.23 -12.24
N ALA A 204 22.24 -3.55 -11.48
CA ALA A 204 21.48 -2.40 -11.94
C ALA A 204 22.41 -1.23 -12.33
N ASN A 205 21.95 -0.43 -13.28
CA ASN A 205 22.64 0.72 -13.83
C ASN A 205 21.95 2.02 -13.43
N LEU A 206 22.56 3.17 -13.72
CA LEU A 206 21.99 4.50 -13.43
C LEU A 206 20.69 4.82 -14.20
N ALA A 207 20.35 4.05 -15.24
CA ALA A 207 19.08 4.19 -15.96
C ALA A 207 17.93 3.45 -15.27
N ASP A 208 18.25 2.61 -14.29
CA ASP A 208 17.28 1.85 -13.51
C ASP A 208 16.79 2.69 -12.34
N TYR A 209 15.56 2.47 -11.91
CA TYR A 209 14.96 3.28 -10.84
C TYR A 209 14.05 2.46 -9.93
N PHE A 210 13.82 3.01 -8.73
CA PHE A 210 12.80 2.54 -7.80
C PHE A 210 11.95 3.72 -7.33
N VAL A 211 10.64 3.54 -7.34
CA VAL A 211 9.64 4.51 -6.86
C VAL A 211 9.16 4.09 -5.49
N ASP A 212 9.37 4.95 -4.51
CA ASP A 212 8.88 4.75 -3.14
C ASP A 212 7.46 5.32 -3.02
N ILE A 213 6.47 4.44 -2.82
CA ILE A 213 5.06 4.83 -2.77
C ILE A 213 4.77 5.64 -1.50
N LYS A 214 5.36 5.28 -0.37
CA LYS A 214 5.18 6.02 0.88
C LYS A 214 5.76 7.44 0.77
N ARG A 215 6.96 7.56 0.21
CA ARG A 215 7.58 8.86 -0.01
C ARG A 215 6.79 9.71 -0.98
N ALA A 216 6.26 9.12 -2.06
CA ALA A 216 5.38 9.79 -3.00
C ALA A 216 4.14 10.38 -2.29
N ARG A 217 3.50 9.63 -1.38
CA ARG A 217 2.37 10.12 -0.57
C ARG A 217 2.76 11.31 0.31
N ILE A 218 3.93 11.24 0.97
CA ILE A 218 4.45 12.35 1.79
C ILE A 218 4.68 13.59 0.93
N MET A 219 5.16 13.43 -0.31
CA MET A 219 5.38 14.54 -1.25
C MET A 219 4.11 15.02 -1.95
N GLY A 220 2.94 14.45 -1.62
CA GLY A 220 1.64 14.90 -2.11
C GLY A 220 1.15 14.22 -3.39
N VAL A 221 1.85 13.19 -3.90
CA VAL A 221 1.37 12.36 -5.01
C VAL A 221 0.19 11.54 -4.53
N ARG A 222 -1.00 11.84 -5.03
CA ARG A 222 -2.25 11.16 -4.64
C ARG A 222 -2.55 10.01 -5.59
N PRO A 223 -3.17 8.92 -5.10
CA PRO A 223 -3.68 7.87 -5.96
C PRO A 223 -4.80 8.42 -6.84
N LEU A 224 -4.93 7.86 -8.05
CA LEU A 224 -6.06 8.15 -8.91
C LEU A 224 -7.38 7.74 -8.22
N PRO A 225 -8.45 8.53 -8.36
CA PRO A 225 -9.75 8.17 -7.83
C PRO A 225 -10.27 6.89 -8.47
N ASN A 226 -11.08 6.15 -7.72
CA ASN A 226 -11.75 4.97 -8.27
C ASN A 226 -12.85 5.39 -9.24
N ARG A 227 -13.04 4.61 -10.29
CA ARG A 227 -14.14 4.79 -11.25
C ARG A 227 -15.20 3.74 -11.03
N VAL A 228 -16.45 4.15 -11.12
CA VAL A 228 -17.61 3.25 -11.19
C VAL A 228 -18.26 3.41 -12.54
N LYS A 229 -18.48 2.29 -13.21
CA LYS A 229 -19.19 2.28 -14.48
C LYS A 229 -20.66 2.54 -14.21
N THR A 230 -21.22 3.57 -14.86
CA THR A 230 -22.64 3.92 -14.85
C THR A 230 -23.25 3.64 -16.23
N GLU A 231 -24.57 3.76 -16.34
CA GLU A 231 -25.26 3.57 -17.63
C GLU A 231 -24.85 4.59 -18.71
N VAL A 232 -24.36 5.76 -18.28
CA VAL A 232 -24.01 6.89 -19.16
C VAL A 232 -22.50 7.07 -19.32
N GLY A 233 -21.68 6.33 -18.56
CA GLY A 233 -20.22 6.47 -18.61
C GLY A 233 -19.53 6.00 -17.33
N TYR A 234 -18.61 6.82 -16.82
CA TYR A 234 -17.90 6.53 -15.57
C TYR A 234 -18.04 7.71 -14.61
N ASP A 235 -18.42 7.41 -13.38
CA ASP A 235 -18.37 8.35 -12.27
C ASP A 235 -17.09 8.13 -11.47
N LEU A 236 -16.52 9.24 -10.99
CA LEU A 236 -15.34 9.21 -10.11
C LEU A 236 -15.83 9.16 -8.66
N ILE A 237 -15.32 8.19 -7.90
CA ILE A 237 -15.50 8.14 -6.45
C ILE A 237 -14.24 8.70 -5.82
N GLU A 238 -14.32 9.90 -5.23
CA GLU A 238 -13.25 10.43 -4.42
C GLU A 238 -13.18 9.66 -3.08
N SER A 239 -11.98 9.50 -2.55
CA SER A 239 -11.79 8.83 -1.26
C SER A 239 -12.46 9.55 -0.08
N SER A 240 -12.82 10.82 -0.25
CA SER A 240 -13.59 11.62 0.70
C SER A 240 -15.06 11.23 0.77
N ASP A 241 -15.60 10.58 -0.27
CA ASP A 241 -16.99 10.15 -0.34
C ASP A 241 -17.25 8.85 0.45
N TYR A 242 -16.19 8.15 0.84
CA TYR A 242 -16.30 7.13 1.85
C TYR A 242 -16.54 7.82 3.20
N VAL A 243 -17.83 7.89 3.59
CA VAL A 243 -18.23 8.36 4.91
C VAL A 243 -17.40 7.60 5.94
N THR A 244 -16.42 8.27 6.52
CA THR A 244 -15.74 7.76 7.71
C THR A 244 -16.83 7.60 8.76
N ALA A 245 -17.23 6.37 9.02
CA ALA A 245 -18.17 6.09 10.09
C ALA A 245 -17.61 6.76 11.34
N LYS A 246 -18.30 7.78 11.85
CA LYS A 246 -17.91 8.43 13.10
C LYS A 246 -17.80 7.32 14.13
N ALA A 247 -16.67 7.28 14.83
CA ALA A 247 -16.51 6.33 15.92
C ALA A 247 -17.76 6.37 16.80
N PRO A 248 -18.35 5.22 17.14
CA PRO A 248 -19.52 5.20 18.00
C PRO A 248 -19.20 6.01 19.26
N LYS A 249 -20.15 6.82 19.70
CA LYS A 249 -19.96 7.57 20.97
C LYS A 249 -19.54 6.57 22.02
N LYS A 250 -18.40 6.85 22.70
CA LYS A 250 -17.99 6.03 23.86
C LYS A 250 -19.21 5.85 24.75
N ILE A 251 -19.58 4.61 24.96
CA ILE A 251 -20.57 4.28 25.99
C ILE A 251 -19.96 4.82 27.28
N LYS A 252 -20.72 5.63 28.01
CA LYS A 252 -20.27 6.07 29.33
C LYS A 252 -20.08 4.81 30.14
N GLU A 253 -18.83 4.43 30.38
CA GLU A 253 -18.51 3.44 31.39
C GLU A 253 -18.94 4.05 32.72
N TYR A 254 -20.09 3.62 33.20
CA TYR A 254 -20.46 3.86 34.59
C TYR A 254 -19.47 3.05 35.41
N SER A 255 -18.61 3.75 36.10
CA SER A 255 -17.50 3.35 36.94
C SER A 255 -17.18 1.84 37.01
N ALA A 256 -15.93 1.49 37.11
CA ALA A 256 -15.41 0.10 37.21
C ALA A 256 -16.08 -0.74 38.33
N ASP A 257 -16.85 -0.12 39.18
CA ASP A 257 -17.63 -0.75 40.26
C ASP A 257 -18.79 -1.62 39.75
N ILE A 258 -19.18 -1.50 38.46
CA ILE A 258 -20.32 -2.25 37.91
C ILE A 258 -19.87 -3.52 37.15
N THR A 259 -18.59 -3.62 36.83
CA THR A 259 -18.02 -4.75 36.09
C THR A 259 -17.31 -5.80 36.94
N GLY A 260 -17.57 -5.82 38.26
CA GLY A 260 -17.02 -6.87 39.13
C GLY A 260 -17.59 -8.24 38.72
N GLU A 261 -16.72 -9.16 38.33
CA GLU A 261 -17.06 -10.54 37.91
C GLU A 261 -17.80 -11.34 39.02
N ASN A 262 -17.96 -10.78 40.22
CA ASN A 262 -18.54 -11.46 41.34
C ASN A 262 -19.37 -10.51 42.20
N VAL A 263 -20.67 -10.80 42.36
CA VAL A 263 -21.61 -10.04 43.21
C VAL A 263 -21.05 -9.90 44.65
N TYR A 264 -20.32 -10.91 45.12
CA TYR A 264 -19.71 -10.91 46.43
C TYR A 264 -18.55 -9.91 46.59
N SER A 265 -17.80 -9.64 45.54
CA SER A 265 -16.75 -8.61 45.57
C SER A 265 -17.34 -7.21 45.56
N ARG A 266 -18.51 -7.05 44.99
CA ARG A 266 -19.27 -5.81 44.86
C ARG A 266 -19.87 -5.39 46.20
N GLU A 267 -20.49 -6.32 46.90
CA GLU A 267 -20.98 -6.08 48.28
C GLU A 267 -19.86 -5.68 49.24
N LYS A 268 -18.72 -6.39 49.22
CA LYS A 268 -17.54 -6.04 50.02
C LYS A 268 -16.94 -4.67 49.68
N GLN A 269 -16.96 -4.26 48.40
CA GLN A 269 -16.50 -2.93 48.01
C GLN A 269 -17.47 -1.84 48.50
N TRP A 270 -18.77 -2.10 48.46
CA TRP A 270 -19.78 -1.19 48.96
C TRP A 270 -19.71 -1.09 50.51
N GLU A 271 -19.55 -2.21 51.21
CA GLU A 271 -19.31 -2.25 52.65
C GLU A 271 -18.07 -1.44 53.03
N ARG A 272 -16.99 -1.60 52.31
CA ARG A 272 -15.73 -0.86 52.53
C ARG A 272 -15.92 0.64 52.34
N ARG A 273 -16.65 1.06 51.31
CA ARG A 273 -16.95 2.48 51.08
C ARG A 273 -17.93 3.09 52.11
N LEU A 274 -18.85 2.29 52.60
CA LEU A 274 -19.75 2.72 53.67
C LEU A 274 -19.03 2.80 55.02
N LEU A 275 -18.00 1.98 55.21
CA LEU A 275 -17.20 1.95 56.44
C LEU A 275 -15.98 2.88 56.42
N GLU A 276 -15.55 3.31 55.24
CA GLU A 276 -14.55 4.38 55.11
C GLU A 276 -15.22 5.71 55.50
N LEU A 277 -15.04 6.08 56.75
CA LEU A 277 -15.26 7.42 57.28
C LEU A 277 -14.21 8.34 56.64
N ASP A 278 -14.43 8.73 55.44
CA ASP A 278 -13.55 9.64 54.76
C ASP A 278 -13.93 11.08 55.17
N LEU A 279 -12.95 11.98 55.07
CA LEU A 279 -13.02 13.39 55.45
C LEU A 279 -14.14 14.21 54.74
N ARG A 280 -14.96 13.61 53.87
CA ARG A 280 -16.11 14.22 53.25
C ARG A 280 -17.39 14.08 54.05
N ASN A 281 -17.45 13.12 54.96
CA ASN A 281 -18.59 12.90 55.86
C ASN A 281 -18.26 13.41 57.28
N GLY A 282 -17.64 14.59 57.34
CA GLY A 282 -17.22 15.18 58.62
C GLY A 282 -18.28 15.03 59.72
N LEU A 283 -17.93 14.21 60.70
CA LEU A 283 -18.42 14.34 62.06
C LEU A 283 -17.42 15.17 62.84
#